data_cdb6100785f446fb6cbe0e8ba697ff3d
#
_entry.id   cdb6100785f446fb6cbe0e8ba697ff3d
#
_cell.length_a   1.000
_cell.length_b   1.000
_cell.length_c   1.000
_cell.angle_alpha   90.00
_cell.angle_beta   90.00
_cell.angle_gamma   90.00
#
_symmetry.space_group_name_H-M   'P 1'
#
loop_
_entity.id
_entity.type
_entity.pdbx_description
1 polymer ?
#
loop_
_entity_poly.entity_id
_entity_poly.type
_entity_poly.pdbx_seq_one_letter_code
_entity_poly.pdbx_strand_id
1 'polypeptide(L)'
;MKNLKITVFADPVCTWCWGSVPMMRALEYRLGDKVEISYVMGCMIEDITTFSNRRLGIGGDIALSNRNMHKVWSEASAVHGMPVGDKGLMLFSAEHRSTAPQNIAYIAATVYKHKANGEEVCPKRFLRRMQEATAVDMAHTCDVDVLADLAATEGFEPQRFKELMASREVHRIFDDGKALCKRYDVHTFPTYMIEYKGTEVLLRGFTSFDTIMQNISHITYGKIALADANEFAPTAQNVARYIEHYGSAYPVEIATVFCMQRISGKSALNVESYKGLPDVVEELIAQGDVAMRPRGNGFILYNKHHKDYKPLTMEEIATMEGA
;
A
#
# COMPACT_ATOMS: atom_id res chain seq x y z
N MET A 1 -22.95 -9.70 -7.61
CA MET A 1 -21.69 -9.21 -8.21
C MET A 1 -21.53 -7.75 -7.81
N LYS A 2 -20.37 -7.38 -7.29
CA LYS A 2 -20.02 -5.98 -7.01
C LYS A 2 -20.05 -5.21 -8.33
N ASN A 3 -20.82 -4.13 -8.40
CA ASN A 3 -21.03 -3.41 -9.66
C ASN A 3 -19.93 -2.37 -9.94
N LEU A 4 -19.20 -1.93 -8.90
CA LEU A 4 -18.08 -1.01 -9.01
C LEU A 4 -16.77 -1.80 -8.88
N LYS A 5 -15.92 -1.68 -9.89
CA LYS A 5 -14.57 -2.27 -9.86
C LYS A 5 -13.52 -1.20 -9.98
N ILE A 6 -12.45 -1.34 -9.24
CA ILE A 6 -11.26 -0.50 -9.35
C ILE A 6 -10.07 -1.43 -9.60
N THR A 7 -9.50 -1.35 -10.78
CA THR A 7 -8.24 -2.04 -11.12
C THR A 7 -7.10 -1.06 -10.97
N VAL A 8 -6.16 -1.38 -10.07
CA VAL A 8 -4.97 -0.56 -9.83
C VAL A 8 -3.80 -1.17 -10.60
N PHE A 9 -3.33 -0.49 -11.63
CA PHE A 9 -2.07 -0.82 -12.26
C PHE A 9 -0.95 -0.30 -11.37
N ALA A 10 -0.10 -1.19 -10.90
CA ALA A 10 0.87 -0.89 -9.87
C ALA A 10 2.21 -1.60 -10.08
N ASP A 11 3.21 -1.11 -9.38
CA ASP A 11 4.45 -1.83 -9.09
C ASP A 11 4.69 -1.72 -7.57
N PRO A 12 4.98 -2.82 -6.86
CA PRO A 12 5.16 -2.80 -5.40
C PRO A 12 6.30 -1.88 -4.93
N VAL A 13 7.28 -1.61 -5.80
CA VAL A 13 8.43 -0.75 -5.51
C VAL A 13 8.14 0.73 -5.75
N CYS A 14 7.05 1.05 -6.42
CA CYS A 14 6.69 2.44 -6.73
C CYS A 14 6.29 3.21 -5.46
N THR A 15 7.03 4.28 -5.12
CA THR A 15 6.73 5.13 -3.96
C THR A 15 5.33 5.75 -4.01
N TRP A 16 4.83 6.10 -5.22
CA TRP A 16 3.49 6.63 -5.40
C TRP A 16 2.40 5.56 -5.23
N CYS A 17 2.72 4.29 -5.50
CA CYS A 17 1.84 3.15 -5.14
C CYS A 17 1.79 2.96 -3.63
N TRP A 18 2.93 3.10 -2.93
CA TRP A 18 2.99 3.14 -1.48
C TRP A 18 2.16 4.29 -0.92
N GLY A 19 2.32 5.50 -1.47
CA GLY A 19 1.53 6.68 -1.11
C GLY A 19 0.03 6.55 -1.38
N SER A 20 -0.40 5.63 -2.26
CA SER A 20 -1.82 5.40 -2.54
C SER A 20 -2.51 4.43 -1.59
N VAL A 21 -1.78 3.73 -0.72
CA VAL A 21 -2.33 2.79 0.26
C VAL A 21 -3.41 3.40 1.14
N PRO A 22 -3.24 4.60 1.73
CA PRO A 22 -4.29 5.25 2.53
C PRO A 22 -5.62 5.39 1.78
N MET A 23 -5.55 5.82 0.53
CA MET A 23 -6.71 6.00 -0.33
C MET A 23 -7.38 4.65 -0.66
N MET A 24 -6.62 3.63 -1.00
CA MET A 24 -7.16 2.31 -1.32
C MET A 24 -7.82 1.66 -0.10
N ARG A 25 -7.21 1.74 1.08
CA ARG A 25 -7.81 1.30 2.33
C ARG A 25 -9.08 2.08 2.69
N ALA A 26 -9.07 3.40 2.50
CA ALA A 26 -10.26 4.22 2.75
C ALA A 26 -11.42 3.84 1.83
N LEU A 27 -11.17 3.59 0.54
CA LEU A 27 -12.19 3.12 -0.38
C LEU A 27 -12.73 1.74 0.02
N GLU A 28 -11.84 0.79 0.35
CA GLU A 28 -12.21 -0.55 0.78
C GLU A 28 -13.04 -0.51 2.08
N TYR A 29 -12.57 0.21 3.08
CA TYR A 29 -13.21 0.30 4.40
C TYR A 29 -14.58 1.02 4.34
N ARG A 30 -14.67 2.14 3.62
CA ARG A 30 -15.87 2.97 3.56
C ARG A 30 -16.92 2.48 2.55
N LEU A 31 -16.51 1.83 1.48
CA LEU A 31 -17.44 1.32 0.46
C LEU A 31 -17.79 -0.17 0.67
N GLY A 32 -16.95 -0.92 1.39
CA GLY A 32 -17.23 -2.31 1.76
C GLY A 32 -17.59 -3.17 0.56
N ASP A 33 -18.75 -3.80 0.62
CA ASP A 33 -19.25 -4.69 -0.44
C ASP A 33 -19.64 -3.99 -1.74
N LYS A 34 -19.66 -2.67 -1.78
CA LYS A 34 -20.04 -1.90 -2.98
C LYS A 34 -18.89 -1.84 -4.00
N VAL A 35 -17.64 -2.07 -3.59
CA VAL A 35 -16.46 -1.99 -4.44
C VAL A 35 -15.66 -3.28 -4.45
N GLU A 36 -15.10 -3.61 -5.62
CA GLU A 36 -14.08 -4.64 -5.79
C GLU A 36 -12.79 -3.96 -6.21
N ILE A 37 -11.71 -4.11 -5.41
CA ILE A 37 -10.39 -3.55 -5.72
C ILE A 37 -9.45 -4.70 -6.06
N SER A 38 -8.85 -4.64 -7.24
CA SER A 38 -7.84 -5.58 -7.75
C SER A 38 -6.59 -4.86 -8.22
N TYR A 39 -5.49 -5.59 -8.32
CA TYR A 39 -4.20 -5.04 -8.75
C TYR A 39 -3.67 -5.79 -9.96
N VAL A 40 -3.12 -5.04 -10.92
CA VAL A 40 -2.39 -5.53 -12.08
C VAL A 40 -0.94 -5.06 -11.95
N MET A 41 -0.01 -6.02 -11.98
CA MET A 41 1.41 -5.75 -11.83
C MET A 41 2.04 -5.41 -13.18
N GLY A 42 2.69 -4.21 -13.26
CA GLY A 42 3.16 -3.66 -14.51
C GLY A 42 4.68 -3.66 -14.73
N CYS A 43 5.47 -3.97 -13.70
CA CYS A 43 6.94 -3.99 -13.72
C CYS A 43 7.56 -2.65 -14.18
N MET A 44 7.79 -1.76 -13.23
CA MET A 44 8.32 -0.41 -13.50
C MET A 44 9.74 -0.44 -14.11
N ILE A 45 10.58 -1.36 -13.64
CA ILE A 45 11.99 -1.48 -14.07
C ILE A 45 12.28 -2.95 -14.40
N GLU A 46 12.40 -3.26 -15.69
CA GLU A 46 12.76 -4.61 -16.16
C GLU A 46 14.25 -4.89 -15.97
N ASP A 47 15.13 -3.91 -16.22
CA ASP A 47 16.57 -3.95 -15.91
C ASP A 47 17.07 -2.54 -15.66
N ILE A 48 17.58 -2.28 -14.45
CA ILE A 48 18.08 -0.97 -14.02
C ILE A 48 19.29 -0.51 -14.84
N THR A 49 20.08 -1.44 -15.40
CA THR A 49 21.26 -1.08 -16.20
C THR A 49 20.92 -0.54 -17.57
N THR A 50 19.75 -0.89 -18.11
CA THR A 50 19.22 -0.39 -19.39
C THR A 50 18.12 0.65 -19.22
N PHE A 51 17.51 0.72 -18.03
CA PHE A 51 16.51 1.73 -17.69
C PHE A 51 17.12 3.12 -17.71
N SER A 52 16.32 4.12 -18.08
CA SER A 52 16.77 5.51 -18.06
C SER A 52 15.63 6.48 -17.72
N ASN A 53 15.75 7.08 -16.54
CA ASN A 53 14.97 8.27 -16.17
C ASN A 53 15.95 9.43 -15.90
N ARG A 54 16.31 10.15 -16.97
CA ARG A 54 17.32 11.23 -16.92
C ARG A 54 16.94 12.33 -15.92
N ARG A 55 15.66 12.66 -15.79
CA ARG A 55 15.19 13.71 -14.87
C ARG A 55 15.48 13.38 -13.40
N LEU A 56 15.38 12.11 -13.04
CA LEU A 56 15.60 11.63 -11.69
C LEU A 56 17.02 11.07 -11.47
N GLY A 57 17.81 10.94 -12.55
CA GLY A 57 19.13 10.33 -12.51
C GLY A 57 19.08 8.85 -12.09
N ILE A 58 18.03 8.14 -12.51
CA ILE A 58 17.82 6.71 -12.21
C ILE A 58 18.05 5.91 -13.51
N GLY A 59 18.87 4.87 -13.40
CA GLY A 59 19.23 3.97 -14.50
C GLY A 59 20.71 4.00 -14.86
N GLY A 60 21.20 2.92 -15.46
CA GLY A 60 22.61 2.70 -15.80
C GLY A 60 23.48 2.33 -14.59
N ASP A 61 23.85 3.28 -13.75
CA ASP A 61 24.64 3.06 -12.54
C ASP A 61 23.72 2.60 -11.38
N ILE A 62 23.97 1.42 -10.85
CA ILE A 62 23.16 0.79 -9.80
C ILE A 62 23.24 1.57 -8.49
N ALA A 63 24.45 1.93 -8.06
CA ALA A 63 24.65 2.61 -6.77
C ALA A 63 24.06 4.03 -6.80
N LEU A 64 24.22 4.76 -7.90
CA LEU A 64 23.60 6.06 -8.11
C LEU A 64 22.09 5.94 -8.16
N SER A 65 21.56 4.93 -8.85
CA SER A 65 20.12 4.68 -8.95
C SER A 65 19.49 4.41 -7.59
N ASN A 66 20.11 3.56 -6.75
CA ASN A 66 19.62 3.31 -5.38
C ASN A 66 19.58 4.61 -4.56
N ARG A 67 20.64 5.43 -4.58
CA ARG A 67 20.67 6.72 -3.88
C ARG A 67 19.59 7.69 -4.37
N ASN A 68 19.44 7.81 -5.69
CA ASN A 68 18.47 8.74 -6.28
C ASN A 68 17.03 8.26 -6.06
N MET A 69 16.77 6.95 -6.09
CA MET A 69 15.46 6.40 -5.73
C MET A 69 15.11 6.69 -4.27
N HIS A 70 16.05 6.51 -3.34
CA HIS A 70 15.82 6.84 -1.93
C HIS A 70 15.47 8.32 -1.74
N LYS A 71 16.21 9.22 -2.41
CA LYS A 71 15.89 10.66 -2.42
C LYS A 71 14.47 10.94 -2.93
N VAL A 72 14.11 10.36 -4.08
CA VAL A 72 12.75 10.50 -4.66
C VAL A 72 11.68 9.98 -3.71
N TRP A 73 11.93 8.87 -3.02
CA TRP A 73 10.99 8.31 -2.06
C TRP A 73 10.82 9.21 -0.84
N SER A 74 11.92 9.77 -0.32
CA SER A 74 11.87 10.73 0.80
C SER A 74 11.11 12.01 0.43
N GLU A 75 11.33 12.55 -0.76
CA GLU A 75 10.58 13.70 -1.28
C GLU A 75 9.09 13.37 -1.49
N ALA A 76 8.76 12.21 -2.02
CA ALA A 76 7.39 11.76 -2.22
C ALA A 76 6.66 11.52 -0.88
N SER A 77 7.37 11.01 0.14
CA SER A 77 6.83 10.84 1.49
C SER A 77 6.27 12.15 2.06
N ALA A 78 6.97 13.26 1.86
CA ALA A 78 6.49 14.58 2.28
C ALA A 78 5.18 15.01 1.59
N VAL A 79 4.88 14.43 0.40
CA VAL A 79 3.65 14.73 -0.35
C VAL A 79 2.50 13.81 0.05
N HIS A 80 2.75 12.50 0.13
CA HIS A 80 1.68 11.51 0.36
C HIS A 80 1.53 11.10 1.83
N GLY A 81 2.45 11.47 2.71
CA GLY A 81 2.36 11.24 4.16
C GLY A 81 2.66 9.82 4.63
N MET A 82 2.89 8.87 3.73
CA MET A 82 3.33 7.51 4.10
C MET A 82 4.82 7.53 4.39
N PRO A 83 5.28 6.85 5.48
CA PRO A 83 6.68 6.93 5.89
C PRO A 83 7.63 6.21 4.91
N VAL A 84 8.88 6.65 4.98
CA VAL A 84 10.02 6.07 4.27
C VAL A 84 11.17 5.94 5.26
N GLY A 85 11.95 4.88 5.17
CA GLY A 85 13.11 4.65 6.04
C GLY A 85 14.23 5.64 5.76
N ASP A 86 15.06 5.88 6.75
CA ASP A 86 16.23 6.77 6.72
C ASP A 86 17.54 6.06 6.32
N LYS A 87 17.56 4.72 6.38
CA LYS A 87 18.69 3.91 5.95
C LYS A 87 18.83 3.96 4.43
N GLY A 88 20.05 3.79 3.94
CA GLY A 88 20.31 3.75 2.50
C GLY A 88 19.53 2.62 1.80
N LEU A 89 18.87 2.93 0.70
CA LEU A 89 18.19 1.94 -0.12
C LEU A 89 19.16 1.09 -0.90
N MET A 90 19.03 -0.24 -0.78
CA MET A 90 19.79 -1.26 -1.49
C MET A 90 18.86 -2.14 -2.34
N LEU A 91 18.02 -1.50 -3.16
CA LEU A 91 17.02 -2.23 -3.94
C LEU A 91 17.65 -3.06 -5.06
N PHE A 92 18.58 -2.48 -5.81
CA PHE A 92 19.27 -3.14 -6.91
C PHE A 92 20.69 -3.51 -6.56
N SER A 93 21.16 -4.63 -7.12
CA SER A 93 22.55 -5.10 -7.08
C SER A 93 22.96 -5.64 -8.46
N ALA A 94 24.19 -6.16 -8.57
CA ALA A 94 24.64 -6.80 -9.81
C ALA A 94 23.81 -8.03 -10.18
N GLU A 95 23.29 -8.73 -9.18
CA GLU A 95 22.47 -9.95 -9.29
C GLU A 95 20.97 -9.62 -9.40
N HIS A 96 20.51 -8.53 -8.79
CA HIS A 96 19.11 -8.14 -8.69
C HIS A 96 18.86 -6.79 -9.39
N ARG A 97 18.49 -6.84 -10.67
CA ARG A 97 18.40 -5.66 -11.55
C ARG A 97 17.00 -5.21 -11.87
N SER A 98 15.98 -5.94 -11.43
CA SER A 98 14.59 -5.76 -11.86
C SER A 98 13.64 -5.63 -10.69
N THR A 99 12.51 -4.94 -10.88
CA THR A 99 11.36 -4.97 -9.96
C THR A 99 10.39 -6.13 -10.27
N ALA A 100 10.70 -6.98 -11.25
CA ALA A 100 9.88 -8.14 -11.58
C ALA A 100 9.66 -9.11 -10.40
N PRO A 101 10.65 -9.42 -9.55
CA PRO A 101 10.45 -10.34 -8.42
C PRO A 101 9.30 -9.94 -7.50
N GLN A 102 9.17 -8.66 -7.13
CA GLN A 102 8.08 -8.17 -6.28
C GLN A 102 6.71 -8.27 -6.98
N ASN A 103 6.66 -7.97 -8.27
CA ASN A 103 5.45 -8.12 -9.08
C ASN A 103 5.00 -9.58 -9.14
N ILE A 104 5.95 -10.50 -9.41
CA ILE A 104 5.73 -11.95 -9.47
C ILE A 104 5.31 -12.49 -8.09
N ALA A 105 5.92 -12.00 -7.00
CA ALA A 105 5.56 -12.40 -5.63
C ALA A 105 4.10 -12.04 -5.29
N TYR A 106 3.63 -10.85 -5.67
CA TYR A 106 2.22 -10.51 -5.47
C TYR A 106 1.29 -11.44 -6.26
N ILE A 107 1.62 -11.73 -7.52
CA ILE A 107 0.83 -12.66 -8.35
C ILE A 107 0.84 -14.06 -7.74
N ALA A 108 2.00 -14.55 -7.27
CA ALA A 108 2.09 -15.83 -6.57
C ALA A 108 1.15 -15.88 -5.34
N ALA A 109 1.08 -14.78 -4.57
CA ALA A 109 0.15 -14.66 -3.46
C ALA A 109 -1.33 -14.75 -3.92
N THR A 110 -1.69 -14.19 -5.09
CA THR A 110 -3.08 -14.26 -5.60
C THR A 110 -3.50 -15.64 -6.07
N VAL A 111 -2.55 -16.46 -6.51
CA VAL A 111 -2.84 -17.85 -6.96
C VAL A 111 -2.65 -18.90 -5.86
N TYR A 112 -2.13 -18.50 -4.71
CA TYR A 112 -1.91 -19.38 -3.57
C TYR A 112 -3.23 -19.87 -2.98
N LYS A 113 -3.49 -21.17 -3.01
CA LYS A 113 -4.78 -21.77 -2.65
C LYS A 113 -4.78 -22.51 -1.30
N HIS A 114 -3.76 -22.33 -0.48
CA HIS A 114 -3.70 -22.97 0.83
C HIS A 114 -4.23 -22.05 1.94
N LYS A 115 -4.84 -22.68 2.95
CA LYS A 115 -5.18 -22.03 4.21
C LYS A 115 -4.02 -22.23 5.19
N ALA A 116 -3.45 -21.14 5.67
CA ALA A 116 -2.53 -21.20 6.80
C ALA A 116 -3.34 -21.28 8.09
N ASN A 117 -3.12 -22.31 8.91
CA ASN A 117 -3.81 -22.47 10.19
C ASN A 117 -5.34 -22.36 10.13
N GLY A 118 -5.96 -22.75 9.00
CA GLY A 118 -7.41 -22.67 8.78
C GLY A 118 -7.93 -21.31 8.30
N GLU A 119 -7.08 -20.27 8.22
CA GLU A 119 -7.42 -18.96 7.68
C GLU A 119 -6.92 -18.80 6.24
N GLU A 120 -7.67 -18.06 5.41
CA GLU A 120 -7.21 -17.71 4.08
C GLU A 120 -6.10 -16.64 4.15
N VAL A 121 -5.01 -16.87 3.41
CA VAL A 121 -3.99 -15.86 3.22
C VAL A 121 -4.56 -14.67 2.43
N CYS A 122 -4.12 -13.47 2.77
CA CYS A 122 -4.62 -12.25 2.14
C CYS A 122 -3.55 -11.61 1.24
N PRO A 123 -3.66 -11.73 -0.11
CA PRO A 123 -2.68 -11.15 -1.03
C PRO A 123 -2.49 -9.64 -0.87
N LYS A 124 -3.54 -8.89 -0.55
CA LYS A 124 -3.46 -7.43 -0.34
C LYS A 124 -2.68 -7.09 0.93
N ARG A 125 -2.79 -7.91 1.97
CA ARG A 125 -2.02 -7.75 3.21
C ARG A 125 -0.54 -8.01 2.94
N PHE A 126 -0.22 -9.06 2.17
CA PHE A 126 1.13 -9.32 1.71
C PHE A 126 1.68 -8.19 0.82
N LEU A 127 0.90 -7.66 -0.13
CA LEU A 127 1.32 -6.51 -0.94
C LEU A 127 1.72 -5.32 -0.06
N ARG A 128 0.89 -4.98 0.91
CA ARG A 128 1.18 -3.88 1.85
C ARG A 128 2.44 -4.18 2.68
N ARG A 129 2.60 -5.41 3.18
CA ARG A 129 3.80 -5.80 3.96
C ARG A 129 5.07 -5.71 3.11
N MET A 130 5.00 -6.13 1.85
CA MET A 130 6.11 -6.03 0.90
C MET A 130 6.47 -4.57 0.58
N GLN A 131 5.47 -3.72 0.32
CA GLN A 131 5.67 -2.28 0.13
C GLN A 131 6.30 -1.62 1.36
N GLU A 132 5.82 -1.96 2.55
CA GLU A 132 6.37 -1.47 3.81
C GLU A 132 7.82 -1.94 4.02
N ALA A 133 8.12 -3.22 3.78
CA ALA A 133 9.46 -3.75 3.87
C ALA A 133 10.43 -3.01 2.92
N THR A 134 9.97 -2.72 1.72
CA THR A 134 10.77 -1.99 0.73
C THR A 134 10.96 -0.53 1.12
N ALA A 135 9.87 0.18 1.44
CA ALA A 135 9.88 1.64 1.62
C ALA A 135 10.33 2.07 3.02
N VAL A 136 10.05 1.28 4.07
CA VAL A 136 10.29 1.67 5.46
C VAL A 136 11.45 0.87 6.07
N ASP A 137 11.44 -0.47 5.87
CA ASP A 137 12.50 -1.33 6.41
C ASP A 137 13.78 -1.28 5.55
N MET A 138 13.70 -0.71 4.34
CA MET A 138 14.79 -0.69 3.35
C MET A 138 15.29 -2.11 3.01
N ALA A 139 14.39 -3.10 3.07
CA ALA A 139 14.69 -4.48 2.79
C ALA A 139 15.00 -4.70 1.30
N HIS A 140 15.90 -5.63 1.02
CA HIS A 140 16.29 -5.99 -0.35
C HIS A 140 15.22 -6.91 -1.00
N THR A 141 14.06 -6.35 -1.28
CA THR A 141 12.90 -7.10 -1.78
C THR A 141 13.00 -7.53 -3.25
N CYS A 142 14.11 -7.24 -3.96
CA CYS A 142 14.42 -7.90 -5.22
C CYS A 142 14.90 -9.35 -5.05
N ASP A 143 15.26 -9.74 -3.83
CA ASP A 143 15.67 -11.10 -3.48
C ASP A 143 14.44 -11.97 -3.19
N VAL A 144 14.38 -13.15 -3.84
CA VAL A 144 13.28 -14.11 -3.70
C VAL A 144 13.20 -14.70 -2.30
N ASP A 145 14.35 -14.88 -1.61
CA ASP A 145 14.39 -15.39 -0.26
C ASP A 145 13.79 -14.38 0.73
N VAL A 146 14.14 -13.10 0.60
CA VAL A 146 13.52 -12.01 1.36
C VAL A 146 12.02 -11.94 1.13
N LEU A 147 11.56 -12.09 -0.12
CA LEU A 147 10.13 -12.10 -0.45
C LEU A 147 9.40 -13.30 0.17
N ALA A 148 10.03 -14.47 0.19
CA ALA A 148 9.44 -15.67 0.80
C ALA A 148 9.36 -15.54 2.33
N ASP A 149 10.37 -14.95 2.98
CA ASP A 149 10.35 -14.66 4.42
C ASP A 149 9.25 -13.65 4.78
N LEU A 150 9.08 -12.61 3.98
CA LEU A 150 7.96 -11.67 4.13
C LEU A 150 6.61 -12.35 3.93
N ALA A 151 6.49 -13.24 2.95
CA ALA A 151 5.28 -14.01 2.71
C ALA A 151 4.96 -14.93 3.91
N ALA A 152 5.98 -15.51 4.55
CA ALA A 152 5.80 -16.32 5.75
C ALA A 152 5.18 -15.53 6.92
N THR A 153 5.51 -14.24 7.08
CA THR A 153 4.89 -13.39 8.10
C THR A 153 3.38 -13.21 7.88
N GLU A 154 2.92 -13.37 6.64
CA GLU A 154 1.51 -13.27 6.24
C GLU A 154 0.81 -14.64 6.12
N GLY A 155 1.49 -15.70 6.55
CA GLY A 155 0.93 -17.05 6.64
C GLY A 155 1.11 -17.91 5.38
N PHE A 156 1.93 -17.48 4.42
CA PHE A 156 2.31 -18.31 3.28
C PHE A 156 3.42 -19.29 3.68
N GLU A 157 3.39 -20.51 3.13
CA GLU A 157 4.48 -21.48 3.34
C GLU A 157 5.63 -21.10 2.37
N PRO A 158 6.87 -20.84 2.87
CA PRO A 158 7.94 -20.22 2.08
C PRO A 158 8.38 -21.03 0.87
N GLN A 159 8.57 -22.34 1.01
CA GLN A 159 9.04 -23.17 -0.09
C GLN A 159 8.01 -23.24 -1.22
N ARG A 160 6.74 -23.47 -0.88
CA ARG A 160 5.66 -23.46 -1.84
C ARG A 160 5.46 -22.10 -2.50
N PHE A 161 5.67 -21.02 -1.75
CA PHE A 161 5.59 -19.67 -2.29
C PHE A 161 6.68 -19.45 -3.37
N LYS A 162 7.92 -19.87 -3.11
CA LYS A 162 9.01 -19.84 -4.11
C LYS A 162 8.70 -20.69 -5.35
N GLU A 163 8.13 -21.88 -5.16
CA GLU A 163 7.70 -22.73 -6.27
C GLU A 163 6.63 -22.06 -7.14
N LEU A 164 5.65 -21.40 -6.51
CA LEU A 164 4.66 -20.61 -7.22
C LEU A 164 5.28 -19.43 -7.97
N MET A 165 6.19 -18.69 -7.34
CA MET A 165 6.91 -17.60 -8.02
C MET A 165 7.64 -18.09 -9.26
N ALA A 166 8.19 -19.32 -9.26
CA ALA A 166 8.87 -19.92 -10.40
C ALA A 166 7.90 -20.59 -11.41
N SER A 167 6.61 -20.65 -11.12
CA SER A 167 5.64 -21.40 -11.95
C SER A 167 5.31 -20.68 -13.25
N ARG A 168 5.03 -21.48 -14.31
CA ARG A 168 4.57 -20.97 -15.61
C ARG A 168 3.25 -20.21 -15.51
N GLU A 169 2.36 -20.60 -14.59
CA GLU A 169 1.08 -19.94 -14.37
C GLU A 169 1.29 -18.49 -13.91
N VAL A 170 2.14 -18.28 -12.89
CA VAL A 170 2.43 -16.96 -12.34
C VAL A 170 3.13 -16.07 -13.36
N HIS A 171 4.11 -16.61 -14.10
CA HIS A 171 4.79 -15.85 -15.16
C HIS A 171 3.85 -15.46 -16.31
N ARG A 172 2.92 -16.35 -16.70
CA ARG A 172 1.91 -16.03 -17.71
C ARG A 172 1.00 -14.88 -17.23
N ILE A 173 0.52 -14.92 -15.98
CA ILE A 173 -0.31 -13.84 -15.41
C ILE A 173 0.48 -12.53 -15.37
N PHE A 174 1.78 -12.58 -15.06
CA PHE A 174 2.65 -11.41 -15.08
C PHE A 174 2.77 -10.80 -16.48
N ASP A 175 2.99 -11.64 -17.50
CA ASP A 175 3.06 -11.17 -18.90
C ASP A 175 1.71 -10.64 -19.38
N ASP A 176 0.60 -11.27 -19.01
CA ASP A 176 -0.76 -10.77 -19.26
C ASP A 176 -0.97 -9.39 -18.63
N GLY A 177 -0.46 -9.15 -17.41
CA GLY A 177 -0.49 -7.86 -16.71
C GLY A 177 0.28 -6.78 -17.47
N LYS A 178 1.49 -7.07 -17.93
CA LYS A 178 2.28 -6.15 -18.78
C LYS A 178 1.59 -5.87 -20.12
N ALA A 179 0.99 -6.89 -20.73
CA ALA A 179 0.22 -6.71 -21.97
C ALA A 179 -1.01 -5.83 -21.73
N LEU A 180 -1.66 -5.95 -20.58
CA LEU A 180 -2.78 -5.10 -20.20
C LEU A 180 -2.33 -3.64 -19.99
N CYS A 181 -1.19 -3.40 -19.33
CA CYS A 181 -0.58 -2.07 -19.22
C CYS A 181 -0.35 -1.45 -20.60
N LYS A 182 0.21 -2.22 -21.53
CA LYS A 182 0.41 -1.76 -22.91
C LYS A 182 -0.91 -1.45 -23.63
N ARG A 183 -1.92 -2.30 -23.46
CA ARG A 183 -3.26 -2.11 -24.07
C ARG A 183 -3.95 -0.83 -23.62
N TYR A 184 -3.82 -0.46 -22.34
CA TYR A 184 -4.41 0.75 -21.75
C TYR A 184 -3.46 1.95 -21.75
N ASP A 185 -2.31 1.84 -22.42
CA ASP A 185 -1.30 2.89 -22.48
C ASP A 185 -0.88 3.38 -21.07
N VAL A 186 -0.63 2.42 -20.17
CA VAL A 186 -0.21 2.70 -18.80
C VAL A 186 1.31 2.81 -18.74
N HIS A 187 1.80 4.02 -18.57
CA HIS A 187 3.23 4.36 -18.43
C HIS A 187 3.59 4.95 -17.08
N THR A 188 2.60 5.08 -16.20
CA THR A 188 2.75 5.70 -14.87
C THR A 188 2.05 4.84 -13.83
N PHE A 189 2.73 4.57 -12.72
CA PHE A 189 2.15 3.89 -11.58
C PHE A 189 2.01 4.86 -10.39
N PRO A 190 0.92 4.74 -9.61
CA PRO A 190 -0.27 3.94 -9.91
C PRO A 190 -1.09 4.53 -11.07
N THR A 191 -1.86 3.70 -11.76
CA THR A 191 -2.96 4.11 -12.65
C THR A 191 -4.20 3.35 -12.22
N TYR A 192 -5.35 4.01 -12.19
CA TYR A 192 -6.61 3.43 -11.71
C TYR A 192 -7.61 3.33 -12.86
N MET A 193 -8.13 2.15 -13.10
CA MET A 193 -9.27 1.94 -13.97
C MET A 193 -10.50 1.72 -13.11
N ILE A 194 -11.46 2.65 -13.19
CA ILE A 194 -12.71 2.61 -12.45
C ILE A 194 -13.80 2.18 -13.42
N GLU A 195 -14.41 1.03 -13.17
CA GLU A 195 -15.45 0.44 -14.02
C GLU A 195 -16.77 0.34 -13.27
N TYR A 196 -17.85 0.76 -13.93
CA TYR A 196 -19.21 0.57 -13.45
C TYR A 196 -20.16 0.29 -14.62
N LYS A 197 -20.75 -0.91 -14.65
CA LYS A 197 -21.73 -1.34 -15.68
C LYS A 197 -21.27 -1.11 -17.12
N GLY A 198 -19.99 -1.38 -17.41
CA GLY A 198 -19.40 -1.25 -18.74
C GLY A 198 -18.91 0.16 -19.09
N THR A 199 -19.06 1.14 -18.19
CA THR A 199 -18.41 2.46 -18.34
C THR A 199 -17.07 2.42 -17.58
N GLU A 200 -15.99 2.85 -18.24
CA GLU A 200 -14.64 2.88 -17.70
C GLU A 200 -14.09 4.31 -17.65
N VAL A 201 -13.38 4.62 -16.59
CA VAL A 201 -12.59 5.85 -16.44
C VAL A 201 -11.17 5.48 -16.03
N LEU A 202 -10.18 6.02 -16.72
CA LEU A 202 -8.77 5.79 -16.44
C LEU A 202 -8.14 7.05 -15.84
N LEU A 203 -7.61 6.94 -14.62
CA LEU A 203 -6.90 8.00 -13.90
C LEU A 203 -5.42 7.64 -13.79
N ARG A 204 -4.54 8.41 -14.43
CA ARG A 204 -3.10 8.14 -14.49
C ARG A 204 -2.34 8.90 -13.40
N GLY A 205 -1.43 8.21 -12.72
CA GLY A 205 -0.58 8.77 -11.68
C GLY A 205 -1.24 8.84 -10.31
N PHE A 206 -0.47 9.29 -9.34
CA PHE A 206 -0.95 9.52 -7.98
C PHE A 206 -2.06 10.59 -7.99
N THR A 207 -3.16 10.29 -7.34
CA THR A 207 -4.33 11.15 -7.28
C THR A 207 -4.94 11.20 -5.89
N SER A 208 -5.78 12.20 -5.62
CA SER A 208 -6.42 12.35 -4.33
C SER A 208 -7.62 11.43 -4.17
N PHE A 209 -7.97 11.13 -2.90
CA PHE A 209 -9.19 10.42 -2.54
C PHE A 209 -10.44 11.12 -3.11
N ASP A 210 -10.47 12.46 -3.07
CA ASP A 210 -11.56 13.25 -3.63
C ASP A 210 -11.72 13.01 -5.14
N THR A 211 -10.63 13.04 -5.90
CA THR A 211 -10.66 12.80 -7.35
C THR A 211 -11.24 11.43 -7.68
N ILE A 212 -10.85 10.37 -6.97
CA ILE A 212 -11.42 9.03 -7.18
C ILE A 212 -12.91 9.01 -6.84
N MET A 213 -13.31 9.59 -5.71
CA MET A 213 -14.71 9.61 -5.31
C MET A 213 -15.59 10.45 -6.24
N GLN A 214 -15.08 11.54 -6.81
CA GLN A 214 -15.78 12.31 -7.84
C GLN A 214 -16.01 11.47 -9.09
N ASN A 215 -15.02 10.74 -9.57
CA ASN A 215 -15.15 9.87 -10.73
C ASN A 215 -16.11 8.71 -10.45
N ILE A 216 -16.04 8.08 -9.27
CA ILE A 216 -17.01 7.07 -8.84
C ILE A 216 -18.43 7.65 -8.86
N SER A 217 -18.63 8.81 -8.24
CA SER A 217 -19.95 9.47 -8.21
C SER A 217 -20.46 9.78 -9.63
N HIS A 218 -19.57 10.25 -10.51
CA HIS A 218 -19.92 10.56 -11.89
C HIS A 218 -20.39 9.30 -12.66
N ILE A 219 -19.57 8.24 -12.72
CA ILE A 219 -19.92 7.03 -13.50
C ILE A 219 -21.05 6.22 -12.90
N THR A 220 -21.32 6.37 -11.61
CA THR A 220 -22.43 5.70 -10.91
C THR A 220 -23.70 6.55 -10.85
N TYR A 221 -23.69 7.76 -11.42
CA TYR A 221 -24.78 8.72 -11.34
C TYR A 221 -25.18 9.02 -9.90
N GLY A 222 -24.21 9.16 -9.01
CA GLY A 222 -24.40 9.40 -7.58
C GLY A 222 -24.92 8.22 -6.76
N LYS A 223 -25.08 7.03 -7.35
CA LYS A 223 -25.59 5.85 -6.63
C LYS A 223 -24.61 5.29 -5.61
N ILE A 224 -23.32 5.50 -5.84
CA ILE A 224 -22.26 5.16 -4.89
C ILE A 224 -21.60 6.47 -4.45
N ALA A 225 -21.86 6.84 -3.21
CA ALA A 225 -21.29 8.00 -2.55
C ALA A 225 -20.72 7.59 -1.20
N LEU A 226 -19.91 8.45 -0.61
CA LEU A 226 -19.47 8.28 0.78
C LEU A 226 -20.71 8.20 1.68
N ALA A 227 -20.68 7.27 2.63
CA ALA A 227 -21.65 7.20 3.71
C ALA A 227 -21.65 8.50 4.55
N ASP A 228 -22.68 8.68 5.35
CA ASP A 228 -22.89 9.90 6.13
C ASP A 228 -21.69 10.16 7.06
N ALA A 229 -21.40 11.45 7.29
CA ALA A 229 -20.24 11.90 8.07
C ALA A 229 -20.16 11.28 9.48
N ASN A 230 -21.31 10.96 10.08
CA ASN A 230 -21.38 10.41 11.44
C ASN A 230 -20.89 8.96 11.53
N GLU A 231 -21.04 8.16 10.49
CA GLU A 231 -20.59 6.74 10.47
C GLU A 231 -19.07 6.64 10.52
N PHE A 232 -18.37 7.61 9.93
CA PHE A 232 -16.91 7.66 9.86
C PHE A 232 -16.35 8.88 10.62
N ALA A 233 -16.98 9.28 11.72
CA ALA A 233 -16.39 10.28 12.61
C ALA A 233 -15.12 9.71 13.27
N PRO A 234 -14.04 10.52 13.46
CA PRO A 234 -12.79 10.08 14.07
C PRO A 234 -12.93 9.96 15.60
N THR A 235 -13.84 9.11 16.07
CA THR A 235 -13.96 8.76 17.49
C THR A 235 -12.94 7.68 17.86
N ALA A 236 -12.54 7.62 19.13
CA ALA A 236 -11.64 6.59 19.64
C ALA A 236 -12.16 5.18 19.26
N GLN A 237 -13.44 4.92 19.42
CA GLN A 237 -14.05 3.63 19.08
C GLN A 237 -13.95 3.30 17.58
N ASN A 238 -14.18 4.26 16.68
CA ASN A 238 -14.12 4.03 15.23
C ASN A 238 -12.68 3.80 14.77
N VAL A 239 -11.75 4.59 15.29
CA VAL A 239 -10.31 4.46 15.00
C VAL A 239 -9.76 3.14 15.55
N ALA A 240 -10.14 2.75 16.77
CA ALA A 240 -9.77 1.45 17.35
C ALA A 240 -10.23 0.28 16.45
N ARG A 241 -11.49 0.31 16.01
CA ARG A 241 -12.06 -0.72 15.12
C ARG A 241 -11.33 -0.80 13.77
N TYR A 242 -10.92 0.34 13.22
CA TYR A 242 -10.12 0.37 11.99
C TYR A 242 -8.73 -0.26 12.21
N ILE A 243 -8.04 0.11 13.30
CA ILE A 243 -6.74 -0.45 13.65
C ILE A 243 -6.87 -1.96 13.94
N GLU A 244 -7.92 -2.39 14.61
CA GLU A 244 -8.23 -3.81 14.86
C GLU A 244 -8.41 -4.58 13.54
N HIS A 245 -9.19 -4.04 12.61
CA HIS A 245 -9.47 -4.66 11.31
C HIS A 245 -8.20 -4.90 10.48
N TYR A 246 -7.28 -3.95 10.49
CA TYR A 246 -6.04 -4.03 9.69
C TYR A 246 -4.80 -4.47 10.50
N GLY A 247 -4.90 -4.56 11.82
CA GLY A 247 -3.81 -4.86 12.74
C GLY A 247 -2.91 -3.66 13.05
N SER A 248 -2.73 -2.78 12.08
CA SER A 248 -1.93 -1.56 12.20
C SER A 248 -2.35 -0.47 11.21
N ALA A 249 -2.04 0.78 11.53
CA ALA A 249 -2.29 1.91 10.65
C ALA A 249 -1.28 3.05 10.85
N TYR A 250 -0.91 3.70 9.76
CA TYR A 250 -0.20 4.98 9.80
C TYR A 250 -1.20 6.13 10.00
N PRO A 251 -0.80 7.27 10.59
CA PRO A 251 -1.69 8.41 10.83
C PRO A 251 -2.41 8.91 9.58
N VAL A 252 -1.73 8.93 8.44
CA VAL A 252 -2.32 9.34 7.16
C VAL A 252 -3.41 8.37 6.69
N GLU A 253 -3.32 7.08 6.99
CA GLU A 253 -4.37 6.11 6.70
C GLU A 253 -5.63 6.43 7.51
N ILE A 254 -5.47 6.70 8.80
CA ILE A 254 -6.57 7.08 9.71
C ILE A 254 -7.18 8.41 9.25
N ALA A 255 -6.36 9.43 8.98
CA ALA A 255 -6.84 10.71 8.49
C ALA A 255 -7.63 10.59 7.18
N THR A 256 -7.16 9.76 6.23
CA THR A 256 -7.86 9.55 4.96
C THR A 256 -9.22 8.86 5.16
N VAL A 257 -9.31 7.92 6.09
CA VAL A 257 -10.57 7.21 6.37
C VAL A 257 -11.57 8.11 7.10
N PHE A 258 -11.15 8.82 8.15
CA PHE A 258 -12.05 9.46 9.10
C PHE A 258 -12.18 10.97 8.94
N CYS A 259 -11.20 11.63 8.33
CA CYS A 259 -11.23 13.09 8.17
C CYS A 259 -11.67 13.53 6.77
N MET A 260 -11.81 12.62 5.81
CA MET A 260 -12.38 12.94 4.50
C MET A 260 -13.91 12.83 4.56
N GLN A 261 -14.61 13.92 4.30
CA GLN A 261 -16.07 14.02 4.37
C GLN A 261 -16.66 14.57 3.08
N ARG A 262 -17.98 14.38 2.90
CA ARG A 262 -18.71 14.98 1.80
C ARG A 262 -19.21 16.37 2.22
N ILE A 263 -18.60 17.41 1.65
CA ILE A 263 -18.97 18.81 1.88
C ILE A 263 -19.50 19.38 0.57
N SER A 264 -20.75 19.85 0.55
CA SER A 264 -21.39 20.44 -0.66
C SER A 264 -21.29 19.55 -1.90
N GLY A 265 -21.42 18.23 -1.71
CA GLY A 265 -21.37 17.25 -2.81
C GLY A 265 -19.97 16.82 -3.25
N LYS A 266 -18.90 17.38 -2.68
CA LYS A 266 -17.51 17.01 -2.93
C LYS A 266 -16.89 16.35 -1.70
N SER A 267 -15.93 15.45 -1.90
CA SER A 267 -15.11 14.97 -0.80
C SER A 267 -14.08 16.05 -0.45
N ALA A 268 -13.93 16.37 0.81
CA ALA A 268 -12.97 17.34 1.28
C ALA A 268 -12.45 16.94 2.67
N LEU A 269 -11.26 17.42 3.04
CA LEU A 269 -10.74 17.26 4.38
C LEU A 269 -11.59 18.06 5.37
N ASN A 270 -12.12 17.38 6.40
CA ASN A 270 -12.68 18.06 7.56
C ASN A 270 -11.54 18.48 8.47
N VAL A 271 -11.23 19.78 8.46
CA VAL A 271 -10.10 20.34 9.20
C VAL A 271 -10.25 20.16 10.71
N GLU A 272 -11.46 20.29 11.25
CA GLU A 272 -11.70 20.13 12.70
C GLU A 272 -11.49 18.66 13.12
N SER A 273 -12.03 17.71 12.36
CA SER A 273 -11.78 16.28 12.59
C SER A 273 -10.29 15.93 12.50
N TYR A 274 -9.57 16.53 11.56
CA TYR A 274 -8.13 16.31 11.40
C TYR A 274 -7.33 16.89 12.58
N LYS A 275 -7.66 18.09 13.05
CA LYS A 275 -7.02 18.72 14.22
C LYS A 275 -7.27 17.93 15.51
N GLY A 276 -8.43 17.32 15.67
CA GLY A 276 -8.76 16.51 16.85
C GLY A 276 -8.19 15.08 16.81
N LEU A 277 -7.59 14.64 15.70
CA LEU A 277 -7.08 13.27 15.56
C LEU A 277 -5.95 12.93 16.56
N PRO A 278 -4.99 13.82 16.88
CA PRO A 278 -3.99 13.55 17.92
C PRO A 278 -4.60 13.21 19.28
N ASP A 279 -5.60 13.96 19.73
CA ASP A 279 -6.27 13.71 21.02
C ASP A 279 -6.94 12.32 21.04
N VAL A 280 -7.56 11.91 19.92
CA VAL A 280 -8.15 10.57 19.76
C VAL A 280 -7.08 9.47 19.83
N VAL A 281 -5.91 9.71 19.24
CA VAL A 281 -4.79 8.76 19.28
C VAL A 281 -4.23 8.64 20.69
N GLU A 282 -4.06 9.77 21.40
CA GLU A 282 -3.62 9.78 22.80
C GLU A 282 -4.60 9.05 23.70
N GLU A 283 -5.91 9.26 23.54
CA GLU A 283 -6.96 8.54 24.26
C GLU A 283 -6.83 7.03 24.06
N LEU A 284 -6.65 6.56 22.80
CA LEU A 284 -6.50 5.14 22.47
C LEU A 284 -5.25 4.52 23.09
N ILE A 285 -4.14 5.24 23.12
CA ILE A 285 -2.90 4.78 23.74
C ILE A 285 -3.10 4.69 25.26
N ALA A 286 -3.78 5.67 25.87
CA ALA A 286 -4.07 5.66 27.30
C ALA A 286 -5.03 4.54 27.72
N GLN A 287 -6.00 4.16 26.87
CA GLN A 287 -6.88 2.99 27.08
C GLN A 287 -6.13 1.66 27.05
N GLY A 288 -4.93 1.64 26.46
CA GLY A 288 -4.03 0.50 26.54
C GLY A 288 -4.15 -0.51 25.40
N ASP A 289 -5.12 -0.39 24.49
CA ASP A 289 -5.37 -1.33 23.38
C ASP A 289 -4.49 -1.06 22.15
N VAL A 290 -3.98 0.17 22.04
CA VAL A 290 -3.14 0.62 20.94
C VAL A 290 -1.75 0.97 21.44
N ALA A 291 -0.74 0.64 20.64
CA ALA A 291 0.64 1.07 20.86
C ALA A 291 1.13 1.87 19.66
N MET A 292 1.90 2.92 19.92
CA MET A 292 2.58 3.70 18.91
C MET A 292 4.05 3.28 18.81
N ARG A 293 4.61 3.22 17.60
CA ARG A 293 6.02 2.94 17.36
C ARG A 293 6.59 3.82 16.27
N PRO A 294 7.81 4.32 16.41
CA PRO A 294 8.55 4.95 15.33
C PRO A 294 8.68 3.99 14.14
N ARG A 295 8.55 4.51 12.94
CA ARG A 295 8.63 3.72 11.73
C ARG A 295 9.09 4.58 10.56
N GLY A 296 10.33 4.41 10.10
CA GLY A 296 10.95 5.30 9.14
C GLY A 296 10.94 6.76 9.64
N ASN A 297 10.58 7.70 8.78
CA ASN A 297 10.42 9.13 9.13
C ASN A 297 9.06 9.47 9.76
N GLY A 298 8.35 8.49 10.32
CA GLY A 298 7.05 8.66 10.94
C GLY A 298 6.82 7.68 12.10
N PHE A 299 5.57 7.35 12.36
CA PHE A 299 5.18 6.35 13.35
C PHE A 299 3.97 5.54 12.88
N ILE A 300 3.79 4.37 13.46
CA ILE A 300 2.68 3.47 13.19
C ILE A 300 1.95 3.13 14.50
N LEU A 301 0.64 2.98 14.40
CA LEU A 301 -0.23 2.51 15.48
C LEU A 301 -0.53 1.04 15.30
N TYR A 302 -0.36 0.24 16.35
CA TYR A 302 -0.65 -1.19 16.38
C TYR A 302 -1.79 -1.50 17.34
N ASN A 303 -2.67 -2.41 16.96
CA ASN A 303 -3.52 -3.10 17.92
C ASN A 303 -2.66 -4.10 18.70
N LYS A 304 -2.60 -3.95 20.04
CA LYS A 304 -1.80 -4.83 20.90
C LYS A 304 -2.33 -6.27 20.98
N HIS A 305 -3.58 -6.49 20.61
CA HIS A 305 -4.21 -7.82 20.57
C HIS A 305 -4.05 -8.51 19.21
N HIS A 306 -3.52 -7.78 18.20
CA HIS A 306 -3.29 -8.37 16.90
C HIS A 306 -2.12 -9.36 16.95
N LYS A 307 -2.26 -10.50 16.26
CA LYS A 307 -1.28 -11.59 16.24
C LYS A 307 0.14 -11.16 15.84
N ASP A 308 0.25 -10.13 15.04
CA ASP A 308 1.54 -9.62 14.52
C ASP A 308 2.17 -8.55 15.45
N TYR A 309 1.46 -8.17 16.53
CA TYR A 309 2.02 -7.25 17.51
C TYR A 309 3.10 -7.93 18.35
N LYS A 310 4.30 -7.33 18.37
CA LYS A 310 5.38 -7.73 19.28
C LYS A 310 5.69 -6.54 20.20
N PRO A 311 5.73 -6.71 21.52
CA PRO A 311 6.18 -5.67 22.44
C PRO A 311 7.58 -5.15 22.03
N LEU A 312 7.86 -3.88 22.32
CA LEU A 312 9.20 -3.34 22.15
C LEU A 312 10.19 -4.09 23.05
N THR A 313 11.36 -4.40 22.52
CA THR A 313 12.48 -4.90 23.31
C THR A 313 13.08 -3.75 24.12
N MET A 314 13.81 -4.07 25.20
CA MET A 314 14.51 -3.06 26.00
C MET A 314 15.53 -2.27 25.19
N GLU A 315 16.15 -2.89 24.19
CA GLU A 315 17.10 -2.25 23.27
C GLU A 315 16.41 -1.22 22.36
N GLU A 316 15.23 -1.57 21.81
CA GLU A 316 14.41 -0.64 21.01
C GLU A 316 13.92 0.55 21.86
N ILE A 317 13.52 0.33 23.11
CA ILE A 317 13.11 1.38 24.05
C ILE A 317 14.28 2.32 24.34
N ALA A 318 15.45 1.79 24.66
CA ALA A 318 16.64 2.59 24.95
C ALA A 318 17.08 3.45 23.75
N THR A 319 16.90 2.94 22.53
CA THR A 319 17.19 3.69 21.29
C THR A 319 16.24 4.86 21.10
N MET A 320 14.99 4.71 21.51
CA MET A 320 13.95 5.77 21.41
C MET A 320 14.14 6.89 22.47
N GLU A 321 14.67 6.53 23.66
CA GLU A 321 14.90 7.52 24.75
C GLU A 321 16.19 8.32 24.54
N GLY A 322 17.10 7.84 23.66
CA GLY A 322 18.37 8.50 23.34
C GLY A 322 18.36 9.37 22.08
N ALA A 323 17.22 9.47 21.38
CA ALA A 323 17.03 10.26 20.17
C ALA A 323 16.18 11.51 20.46
#